data_9f3d4a7a6a312fc22c61dde73c66527f
#
_entry.id   9f3d4a7a6a312fc22c61dde73c66527f
#
_cell.length_a   1.000
_cell.length_b   1.000
_cell.length_c   1.000
_cell.angle_alpha   90.00
_cell.angle_beta   90.00
_cell.angle_gamma   90.00
#
_symmetry.space_group_name_H-M   'P 1'
#
loop_
_entity.id
_entity.type
_entity.pdbx_description
1 polymer ?
#
loop_
_entity_poly.entity_id
_entity_poly.type
_entity_poly.pdbx_seq_one_letter_code
_entity_poly.pdbx_strand_id
1 'polypeptide(L)'
;MKTIISIISLFIFTSTLLAQPLAEGRIVYDIKLGKDADPQMASMMPKEAFSWFKKGKSRFEMTMMMGMKNTTISDEATKTSVVLMDMMGMKYAIKSKFEDSNPETKKAMDEAKVTKTNETKIIAGYNCTKTIVEFKDKSGKSSKFDIWSTKDLAFSSKGQEGPMSKVDGAALEFSIAQGPLTMTLTAREVVREAVSDTKFIVPSDYKEMSMDDLKKMTGGR
;
A
#
# COMPACT_ATOMS: atom_id res chain seq x y z
N MET A 1 -73.58 -15.55 10.32
CA MET A 1 -72.35 -15.92 9.57
C MET A 1 -71.32 -14.79 9.77
N LYS A 2 -70.29 -15.03 10.56
CA LYS A 2 -69.19 -14.06 10.79
C LYS A 2 -67.98 -14.50 9.96
N THR A 3 -67.64 -13.72 8.96
CA THR A 3 -66.49 -13.98 8.08
C THR A 3 -65.24 -13.40 8.74
N ILE A 4 -64.30 -14.27 9.13
CA ILE A 4 -62.99 -13.89 9.68
C ILE A 4 -62.04 -13.71 8.49
N ILE A 5 -61.61 -12.47 8.23
CA ILE A 5 -60.57 -12.15 7.25
C ILE A 5 -59.23 -12.27 7.95
N SER A 6 -58.48 -13.33 7.64
CA SER A 6 -57.11 -13.56 8.11
C SER A 6 -56.14 -12.75 7.26
N ILE A 7 -55.54 -11.70 7.83
CA ILE A 7 -54.50 -10.90 7.18
C ILE A 7 -53.19 -11.63 7.42
N ILE A 8 -52.67 -12.29 6.38
CA ILE A 8 -51.30 -12.87 6.37
C ILE A 8 -50.31 -11.72 6.10
N SER A 9 -49.64 -11.26 7.16
CA SER A 9 -48.55 -10.28 7.06
C SER A 9 -47.28 -10.99 6.54
N LEU A 10 -46.95 -10.71 5.25
CA LEU A 10 -45.72 -11.21 4.60
C LEU A 10 -44.53 -10.38 5.11
N PHE A 11 -43.80 -10.90 6.07
CA PHE A 11 -42.53 -10.31 6.53
C PHE A 11 -41.45 -10.55 5.48
N ILE A 12 -41.15 -9.55 4.63
CA ILE A 12 -40.04 -9.58 3.70
C ILE A 12 -38.76 -9.31 4.52
N PHE A 13 -38.03 -10.40 4.84
CA PHE A 13 -36.70 -10.32 5.45
C PHE A 13 -35.70 -9.88 4.37
N THR A 14 -35.41 -8.59 4.26
CA THR A 14 -34.30 -8.09 3.44
C THR A 14 -33.01 -8.41 4.15
N SER A 15 -32.40 -9.57 3.84
CA SER A 15 -31.04 -9.88 4.24
C SER A 15 -30.09 -8.92 3.48
N THR A 16 -29.53 -7.95 4.18
CA THR A 16 -28.39 -7.17 3.69
C THR A 16 -27.20 -8.12 3.55
N LEU A 17 -26.93 -8.59 2.34
CA LEU A 17 -25.68 -9.28 2.04
C LEU A 17 -24.55 -8.25 2.27
N LEU A 18 -23.85 -8.37 3.40
CA LEU A 18 -22.58 -7.67 3.59
C LEU A 18 -21.62 -8.26 2.57
N ALA A 19 -21.31 -7.46 1.55
CA ALA A 19 -20.33 -7.88 0.55
C ALA A 19 -19.00 -8.16 1.25
N GLN A 20 -18.49 -9.40 1.11
CA GLN A 20 -17.19 -9.75 1.68
C GLN A 20 -16.09 -9.00 0.92
N PRO A 21 -15.01 -8.56 1.61
CA PRO A 21 -13.87 -7.96 0.95
C PRO A 21 -13.32 -8.84 -0.17
N LEU A 22 -12.90 -8.23 -1.26
CA LEU A 22 -12.27 -8.95 -2.38
C LEU A 22 -11.00 -9.64 -1.87
N ALA A 23 -10.99 -10.98 -1.93
CA ALA A 23 -9.95 -11.80 -1.30
C ALA A 23 -8.61 -11.78 -2.05
N GLU A 24 -8.63 -11.64 -3.38
CA GLU A 24 -7.44 -11.60 -4.23
C GLU A 24 -7.69 -10.77 -5.49
N GLY A 25 -6.62 -10.22 -6.05
CA GLY A 25 -6.68 -9.39 -7.24
C GLY A 25 -5.42 -8.55 -7.45
N ARG A 26 -5.50 -7.64 -8.40
CA ARG A 26 -4.43 -6.71 -8.75
C ARG A 26 -4.93 -5.28 -8.77
N ILE A 27 -4.13 -4.35 -8.26
CA ILE A 27 -4.37 -2.92 -8.34
C ILE A 27 -3.36 -2.32 -9.32
N VAL A 28 -3.83 -1.47 -10.22
CA VAL A 28 -3.00 -0.66 -11.10
C VAL A 28 -3.06 0.78 -10.61
N TYR A 29 -1.90 1.35 -10.31
CA TYR A 29 -1.78 2.75 -9.89
C TYR A 29 -1.21 3.60 -11.01
N ASP A 30 -1.81 4.76 -11.25
CA ASP A 30 -1.19 5.86 -11.99
C ASP A 30 -0.29 6.65 -11.03
N ILE A 31 0.88 7.06 -11.52
CA ILE A 31 1.85 7.85 -10.77
C ILE A 31 1.87 9.27 -11.33
N LYS A 32 1.65 10.25 -10.44
CA LYS A 32 1.79 11.67 -10.77
C LYS A 32 2.86 12.29 -9.89
N LEU A 33 3.72 13.08 -10.51
CA LEU A 33 4.73 13.87 -9.79
C LEU A 33 4.13 15.16 -9.24
N GLY A 34 4.71 15.65 -8.15
CA GLY A 34 4.39 16.96 -7.62
C GLY A 34 4.65 18.07 -8.67
N LYS A 35 3.96 19.19 -8.50
CA LYS A 35 4.00 20.30 -9.48
C LYS A 35 5.39 20.92 -9.66
N ASP A 36 6.27 20.78 -8.66
CA ASP A 36 7.62 21.33 -8.65
C ASP A 36 8.66 20.36 -9.23
N ALA A 37 8.24 19.24 -9.81
CA ALA A 37 9.15 18.29 -10.42
C ALA A 37 9.71 18.85 -11.73
N ASP A 38 11.03 18.73 -11.92
CA ASP A 38 11.69 19.08 -13.18
C ASP A 38 11.09 18.26 -14.33
N PRO A 39 10.71 18.89 -15.48
CA PRO A 39 10.09 18.20 -16.61
C PRO A 39 10.95 17.07 -17.19
N GLN A 40 12.28 17.25 -17.23
CA GLN A 40 13.19 16.23 -17.74
C GLN A 40 13.21 15.02 -16.80
N MET A 41 13.29 15.27 -15.50
CA MET A 41 13.20 14.22 -14.48
C MET A 41 11.83 13.52 -14.51
N ALA A 42 10.76 14.28 -14.70
CA ALA A 42 9.40 13.73 -14.80
C ALA A 42 9.24 12.75 -15.97
N SER A 43 9.92 13.00 -17.09
CA SER A 43 9.87 12.11 -18.27
C SER A 43 10.53 10.75 -18.03
N MET A 44 11.45 10.67 -17.07
CA MET A 44 12.21 9.46 -16.72
C MET A 44 11.57 8.64 -15.59
N MET A 45 10.57 9.21 -14.91
CA MET A 45 9.92 8.55 -13.78
C MET A 45 8.86 7.54 -14.25
N PRO A 46 8.62 6.48 -13.46
CA PRO A 46 7.57 5.52 -13.75
C PRO A 46 6.20 6.21 -13.80
N LYS A 47 5.35 5.75 -14.70
CA LYS A 47 3.97 6.25 -14.83
C LYS A 47 2.95 5.35 -14.15
N GLU A 48 3.35 4.13 -13.84
CA GLU A 48 2.49 3.10 -13.27
C GLU A 48 3.21 2.30 -12.18
N ALA A 49 2.43 1.80 -11.23
CA ALA A 49 2.84 0.79 -10.26
C ALA A 49 1.75 -0.27 -10.14
N PHE A 50 2.11 -1.45 -9.65
CA PHE A 50 1.21 -2.58 -9.53
C PHE A 50 1.24 -3.15 -8.12
N SER A 51 0.08 -3.56 -7.62
CA SER A 51 -0.01 -4.33 -6.37
C SER A 51 -0.88 -5.56 -6.57
N TRP A 52 -0.34 -6.74 -6.31
CA TRP A 52 -1.12 -7.98 -6.20
C TRP A 52 -1.39 -8.25 -4.74
N PHE A 53 -2.58 -8.77 -4.45
CA PHE A 53 -2.95 -9.14 -3.09
C PHE A 53 -3.71 -10.46 -3.08
N LYS A 54 -3.54 -11.23 -2.00
CA LYS A 54 -4.24 -12.49 -1.74
C LYS A 54 -4.16 -12.84 -0.27
N LYS A 55 -5.31 -12.93 0.40
CA LYS A 55 -5.42 -13.44 1.79
C LYS A 55 -4.41 -12.84 2.77
N GLY A 56 -4.31 -11.52 2.82
CA GLY A 56 -3.38 -10.81 3.72
C GLY A 56 -1.94 -10.71 3.22
N LYS A 57 -1.62 -11.29 2.06
CA LYS A 57 -0.34 -11.07 1.39
C LYS A 57 -0.47 -9.98 0.35
N SER A 58 0.58 -9.19 0.18
CA SER A 58 0.65 -8.20 -0.88
C SER A 58 2.02 -8.18 -1.55
N ARG A 59 2.03 -7.84 -2.83
CA ARG A 59 3.24 -7.60 -3.62
C ARG A 59 3.08 -6.30 -4.38
N PHE A 60 3.85 -5.29 -4.01
CA PHE A 60 3.90 -4.00 -4.70
C PHE A 60 5.12 -3.96 -5.61
N GLU A 61 4.93 -3.58 -6.86
CA GLU A 61 6.00 -3.44 -7.85
C GLU A 61 6.00 -2.06 -8.48
N MET A 62 7.17 -1.45 -8.55
CA MET A 62 7.40 -0.19 -9.26
C MET A 62 8.75 -0.26 -9.99
N THR A 63 8.74 0.08 -11.28
CA THR A 63 9.98 0.18 -12.06
C THR A 63 10.46 1.63 -12.00
N MET A 64 11.61 1.84 -11.41
CA MET A 64 12.24 3.15 -11.27
C MET A 64 13.03 3.54 -12.53
N MET A 65 13.68 4.70 -12.49
CA MET A 65 14.59 5.15 -13.56
C MET A 65 15.64 4.09 -13.89
N MET A 66 16.10 4.06 -15.13
CA MET A 66 17.12 3.10 -15.65
C MET A 66 16.71 1.62 -15.55
N GLY A 67 15.40 1.32 -15.48
CA GLY A 67 14.89 -0.03 -15.41
C GLY A 67 15.10 -0.73 -14.05
N MET A 68 15.52 -0.02 -13.02
CA MET A 68 15.61 -0.57 -11.67
C MET A 68 14.23 -0.95 -11.17
N LYS A 69 14.06 -2.22 -10.81
CA LYS A 69 12.80 -2.74 -10.30
C LYS A 69 12.86 -2.83 -8.78
N ASN A 70 11.92 -2.15 -8.12
CA ASN A 70 11.68 -2.26 -6.70
C ASN A 70 10.39 -3.05 -6.47
N THR A 71 10.49 -4.09 -5.64
CA THR A 71 9.34 -4.92 -5.30
C THR A 71 9.29 -5.10 -3.79
N THR A 72 8.14 -4.85 -3.18
CA THR A 72 7.91 -5.13 -1.76
C THR A 72 6.89 -6.25 -1.65
N ILE A 73 7.25 -7.34 -0.97
CA ILE A 73 6.35 -8.45 -0.63
C ILE A 73 6.08 -8.36 0.87
N SER A 74 4.81 -8.30 1.27
CA SER A 74 4.41 -8.25 2.68
C SER A 74 3.44 -9.37 2.99
N ASP A 75 3.55 -9.93 4.21
CA ASP A 75 2.67 -10.97 4.73
C ASP A 75 2.21 -10.56 6.13
N GLU A 76 0.90 -10.31 6.27
CA GLU A 76 0.30 -9.88 7.53
C GLU A 76 0.28 -10.99 8.59
N ALA A 77 0.19 -12.25 8.17
CA ALA A 77 0.14 -13.39 9.09
C ALA A 77 1.47 -13.59 9.82
N THR A 78 2.58 -13.43 9.10
CA THR A 78 3.94 -13.55 9.65
C THR A 78 4.51 -12.21 10.10
N LYS A 79 3.85 -11.09 9.80
CA LYS A 79 4.32 -9.71 10.02
C LYS A 79 5.71 -9.47 9.44
N THR A 80 5.93 -9.97 8.23
CA THR A 80 7.20 -9.83 7.53
C THR A 80 7.05 -9.05 6.24
N SER A 81 8.12 -8.36 5.86
CA SER A 81 8.27 -7.68 4.59
C SER A 81 9.58 -8.06 3.95
N VAL A 82 9.60 -8.18 2.63
CA VAL A 82 10.81 -8.40 1.85
C VAL A 82 10.86 -7.36 0.75
N VAL A 83 11.92 -6.57 0.72
CA VAL A 83 12.20 -5.64 -0.37
C VAL A 83 13.15 -6.32 -1.35
N LEU A 84 12.71 -6.47 -2.58
CA LEU A 84 13.50 -6.99 -3.69
C LEU A 84 13.97 -5.80 -4.54
N MET A 85 15.28 -5.71 -4.75
CA MET A 85 15.89 -4.71 -5.62
C MET A 85 16.60 -5.42 -6.76
N ASP A 86 16.25 -5.05 -8.00
CA ASP A 86 16.97 -5.43 -9.20
C ASP A 86 17.62 -4.17 -9.79
N MET A 87 18.94 -4.11 -9.64
CA MET A 87 19.76 -3.01 -10.12
C MET A 87 20.63 -3.52 -11.27
N MET A 88 20.09 -3.47 -12.52
CA MET A 88 20.82 -3.90 -13.72
C MET A 88 21.37 -5.34 -13.64
N GLY A 89 20.55 -6.26 -13.10
CA GLY A 89 20.90 -7.67 -12.95
C GLY A 89 21.56 -8.04 -11.62
N MET A 90 21.93 -7.09 -10.79
CA MET A 90 22.29 -7.34 -9.39
C MET A 90 21.01 -7.40 -8.55
N LYS A 91 20.68 -8.59 -8.05
CA LYS A 91 19.42 -8.89 -7.39
C LYS A 91 19.63 -9.13 -5.90
N TYR A 92 19.00 -8.30 -5.08
CA TYR A 92 19.08 -8.36 -3.61
C TYR A 92 17.71 -8.46 -2.97
N ALA A 93 17.61 -9.28 -1.92
CA ALA A 93 16.41 -9.43 -1.09
C ALA A 93 16.75 -9.01 0.34
N ILE A 94 16.06 -7.99 0.84
CA ILE A 94 16.19 -7.49 2.21
C ILE A 94 14.94 -7.91 2.96
N LYS A 95 15.11 -8.82 3.91
CA LYS A 95 14.02 -9.29 4.79
C LYS A 95 13.97 -8.45 6.05
N SER A 96 12.78 -8.06 6.47
CA SER A 96 12.51 -7.36 7.72
C SER A 96 11.20 -7.84 8.34
N LYS A 97 11.08 -7.73 9.66
CA LYS A 97 9.78 -7.78 10.32
C LYS A 97 9.18 -6.38 10.36
N PHE A 98 7.86 -6.28 10.48
CA PHE A 98 7.19 -4.96 10.60
C PHE A 98 7.70 -4.14 11.80
N GLU A 99 8.18 -4.83 12.83
CA GLU A 99 8.76 -4.24 14.04
C GLU A 99 10.23 -3.80 13.90
N ASP A 100 10.95 -4.33 12.88
CA ASP A 100 12.37 -4.06 12.63
C ASP A 100 12.59 -2.79 11.77
N SER A 101 11.58 -1.96 11.62
CA SER A 101 11.70 -0.67 10.92
C SER A 101 12.86 0.12 11.47
N ASN A 102 13.50 0.92 10.59
CA ASN A 102 14.56 1.83 11.02
C ASN A 102 14.12 2.55 12.32
N PRO A 103 14.94 2.50 13.41
CA PRO A 103 14.55 3.03 14.73
C PRO A 103 14.02 4.47 14.68
N GLU A 104 14.58 5.30 13.79
CA GLU A 104 14.16 6.68 13.61
C GLU A 104 12.80 6.80 12.92
N THR A 105 12.59 6.02 11.85
CA THR A 105 11.29 5.94 11.18
C THR A 105 10.23 5.42 12.15
N LYS A 106 10.58 4.39 12.94
CA LYS A 106 9.70 3.87 13.98
C LYS A 106 9.32 4.95 14.99
N LYS A 107 10.32 5.65 15.55
CA LYS A 107 10.08 6.75 16.49
C LYS A 107 9.19 7.84 15.89
N ALA A 108 9.50 8.30 14.67
CA ALA A 108 8.70 9.30 13.98
C ALA A 108 7.24 8.84 13.77
N MET A 109 7.03 7.54 13.48
CA MET A 109 5.70 6.98 13.33
C MET A 109 4.98 6.76 14.66
N ASP A 110 5.69 6.44 15.74
CA ASP A 110 5.10 6.29 17.06
C ASP A 110 4.65 7.66 17.63
N GLU A 111 5.35 8.74 17.29
CA GLU A 111 5.01 10.12 17.62
C GLU A 111 4.05 10.77 16.60
N ALA A 112 3.73 10.10 15.51
CA ALA A 112 2.91 10.65 14.44
C ALA A 112 1.47 10.88 14.91
N LYS A 113 0.93 12.06 14.58
CA LYS A 113 -0.49 12.36 14.74
C LYS A 113 -1.28 11.73 13.61
N VAL A 114 -2.18 10.82 13.95
CA VAL A 114 -3.07 10.14 13.00
C VAL A 114 -4.49 10.65 13.19
N THR A 115 -5.04 11.25 12.14
CA THR A 115 -6.41 11.76 12.11
C THR A 115 -7.23 10.98 11.09
N LYS A 116 -8.18 10.16 11.57
CA LYS A 116 -9.18 9.53 10.70
C LYS A 116 -10.28 10.55 10.47
N THR A 117 -10.54 10.90 9.21
CA THR A 117 -11.59 11.86 8.85
C THR A 117 -12.87 11.12 8.45
N ASN A 118 -13.97 11.88 8.32
CA ASN A 118 -15.22 11.38 7.75
C ASN A 118 -15.31 11.66 6.23
N GLU A 119 -14.24 12.17 5.64
CA GLU A 119 -14.18 12.40 4.20
C GLU A 119 -14.17 11.06 3.46
N THR A 120 -15.01 10.95 2.45
CA THR A 120 -15.10 9.77 1.58
C THR A 120 -14.94 10.14 0.13
N LYS A 121 -14.39 9.21 -0.67
CA LYS A 121 -14.18 9.37 -2.10
C LYS A 121 -14.19 8.01 -2.78
N ILE A 122 -14.76 7.94 -3.98
CA ILE A 122 -14.70 6.71 -4.78
C ILE A 122 -13.41 6.70 -5.57
N ILE A 123 -12.61 5.64 -5.42
CA ILE A 123 -11.39 5.40 -6.17
C ILE A 123 -11.45 3.99 -6.74
N ALA A 124 -11.27 3.85 -8.04
CA ALA A 124 -11.36 2.56 -8.75
C ALA A 124 -12.61 1.75 -8.41
N GLY A 125 -13.75 2.42 -8.14
CA GLY A 125 -15.02 1.79 -7.78
C GLY A 125 -15.19 1.43 -6.30
N TYR A 126 -14.21 1.73 -5.44
CA TYR A 126 -14.25 1.45 -4.00
C TYR A 126 -14.47 2.72 -3.18
N ASN A 127 -15.28 2.61 -2.12
CA ASN A 127 -15.45 3.71 -1.19
C ASN A 127 -14.23 3.78 -0.25
N CYS A 128 -13.49 4.89 -0.34
CA CYS A 128 -12.30 5.13 0.46
C CYS A 128 -12.55 6.20 1.50
N THR A 129 -11.98 6.01 2.68
CA THR A 129 -11.93 7.02 3.74
C THR A 129 -10.54 7.62 3.84
N LYS A 130 -10.47 8.89 4.19
CA LYS A 130 -9.21 9.63 4.32
C LYS A 130 -8.62 9.48 5.72
N THR A 131 -7.36 9.13 5.76
CA THR A 131 -6.52 9.20 6.97
C THR A 131 -5.40 10.20 6.73
N ILE A 132 -5.21 11.11 7.68
CA ILE A 132 -4.12 12.10 7.66
C ILE A 132 -3.06 11.63 8.64
N VAL A 133 -1.81 11.51 8.19
CA VAL A 133 -0.66 11.18 9.03
C VAL A 133 0.31 12.36 9.02
N GLU A 134 0.52 12.97 10.18
CA GLU A 134 1.43 14.11 10.38
C GLU A 134 2.57 13.69 11.30
N PHE A 135 3.80 13.88 10.87
CA PHE A 135 4.99 13.57 11.67
C PHE A 135 6.13 14.54 11.38
N LYS A 136 7.13 14.55 12.23
CA LYS A 136 8.37 15.31 12.03
C LYS A 136 9.50 14.37 11.67
N ASP A 137 10.29 14.76 10.67
CA ASP A 137 11.54 14.07 10.33
C ASP A 137 12.68 14.44 11.31
N LYS A 138 13.86 13.85 11.12
CA LYS A 138 15.06 14.12 11.94
C LYS A 138 15.45 15.60 12.02
N SER A 139 15.16 16.36 10.96
CA SER A 139 15.46 17.79 10.88
C SER A 139 14.42 18.65 11.59
N GLY A 140 13.36 18.04 12.13
CA GLY A 140 12.22 18.72 12.73
C GLY A 140 11.22 19.26 11.70
N LYS A 141 11.40 18.96 10.42
CA LYS A 141 10.48 19.35 9.36
C LYS A 141 9.21 18.53 9.45
N SER A 142 8.08 19.21 9.54
CA SER A 142 6.76 18.58 9.53
C SER A 142 6.39 18.09 8.13
N SER A 143 5.92 16.86 8.06
CA SER A 143 5.37 16.25 6.86
C SER A 143 3.94 15.80 7.11
N LYS A 144 3.07 15.99 6.13
CA LYS A 144 1.65 15.62 6.17
C LYS A 144 1.33 14.76 4.95
N PHE A 145 0.69 13.62 5.20
CA PHE A 145 0.28 12.67 4.19
C PHE A 145 -1.21 12.42 4.27
N ASP A 146 -1.91 12.66 3.18
CA ASP A 146 -3.31 12.31 3.00
C ASP A 146 -3.37 10.95 2.31
N ILE A 147 -3.95 9.96 2.98
CA ILE A 147 -4.02 8.58 2.48
C ILE A 147 -5.48 8.16 2.41
N TRP A 148 -5.91 7.72 1.24
CA TRP A 148 -7.24 7.20 1.01
C TRP A 148 -7.22 5.69 0.94
N SER A 149 -7.96 5.03 1.83
CA SER A 149 -7.96 3.57 1.95
C SER A 149 -9.36 3.00 2.04
N THR A 150 -9.48 1.73 1.64
CA THR A 150 -10.72 0.95 1.73
C THR A 150 -10.50 -0.35 2.51
N LYS A 151 -11.54 -0.85 3.15
CA LYS A 151 -11.56 -2.18 3.80
C LYS A 151 -12.20 -3.25 2.92
N ASP A 152 -12.65 -2.88 1.72
CA ASP A 152 -13.31 -3.80 0.80
C ASP A 152 -12.32 -4.70 0.02
N LEU A 153 -11.02 -4.55 0.27
CA LEU A 153 -9.97 -5.42 -0.22
C LEU A 153 -9.32 -6.16 0.96
N ALA A 154 -9.10 -7.48 0.80
CA ALA A 154 -8.63 -8.35 1.88
C ALA A 154 -7.11 -8.31 2.06
N PHE A 155 -6.55 -7.10 2.12
CA PHE A 155 -5.18 -6.86 2.57
C PHE A 155 -5.07 -5.50 3.24
N SER A 156 -3.99 -5.28 4.00
CA SER A 156 -3.73 -4.02 4.68
C SER A 156 -2.40 -3.41 4.24
N SER A 157 -2.37 -2.09 4.19
CA SER A 157 -1.13 -1.35 3.95
C SER A 157 -0.24 -1.24 5.20
N LYS A 158 -0.70 -1.74 6.36
CA LYS A 158 0.06 -1.71 7.63
C LYS A 158 1.42 -2.42 7.58
N GLY A 159 1.59 -3.36 6.66
CA GLY A 159 2.86 -4.03 6.43
C GLY A 159 3.92 -3.19 5.72
N GLN A 160 3.58 -1.98 5.33
CA GLN A 160 4.50 -1.06 4.69
C GLN A 160 5.11 -0.11 5.73
N GLU A 161 6.32 0.37 5.46
CA GLU A 161 6.98 1.33 6.33
C GLU A 161 6.39 2.75 6.23
N GLY A 162 6.71 3.59 7.20
CA GLY A 162 6.33 5.00 7.21
C GLY A 162 4.83 5.23 7.41
N PRO A 163 4.26 6.29 6.81
CA PRO A 163 2.87 6.70 7.04
C PRO A 163 1.84 5.61 6.73
N MET A 164 2.15 4.70 5.83
CA MET A 164 1.27 3.60 5.43
C MET A 164 1.01 2.61 6.59
N SER A 165 1.96 2.45 7.51
CA SER A 165 1.83 1.59 8.69
C SER A 165 0.69 2.03 9.64
N LYS A 166 0.23 3.26 9.52
CA LYS A 166 -0.83 3.85 10.36
C LYS A 166 -2.24 3.76 9.73
N VAL A 167 -2.35 3.16 8.54
CA VAL A 167 -3.59 3.14 7.76
C VAL A 167 -4.29 1.80 7.86
N ASP A 168 -5.60 1.81 8.12
CA ASP A 168 -6.43 0.61 8.08
C ASP A 168 -6.89 0.30 6.66
N GLY A 169 -6.73 -0.96 6.23
CA GLY A 169 -7.14 -1.45 4.91
C GLY A 169 -6.13 -1.12 3.81
N ALA A 170 -6.57 -1.29 2.57
CA ALA A 170 -5.79 -1.11 1.37
C ALA A 170 -5.76 0.37 0.95
N ALA A 171 -4.58 0.97 0.84
CA ALA A 171 -4.44 2.33 0.35
C ALA A 171 -4.60 2.36 -1.17
N LEU A 172 -5.58 3.14 -1.66
CA LEU A 172 -5.85 3.33 -3.08
C LEU A 172 -5.37 4.69 -3.60
N GLU A 173 -5.09 5.66 -2.72
CA GLU A 173 -4.37 6.88 -3.09
C GLU A 173 -3.48 7.32 -1.93
N PHE A 174 -2.22 7.58 -2.24
CA PHE A 174 -1.21 8.00 -1.27
C PHE A 174 -0.02 8.65 -1.98
N SER A 175 0.79 9.37 -1.20
CA SER A 175 2.03 9.98 -1.71
C SER A 175 3.25 9.31 -1.13
N ILE A 176 4.30 9.21 -1.95
CA ILE A 176 5.64 8.76 -1.58
C ILE A 176 6.60 9.92 -1.80
N ALA A 177 7.38 10.26 -0.77
CA ALA A 177 8.48 11.21 -0.91
C ALA A 177 9.79 10.44 -1.19
N GLN A 178 10.49 10.83 -2.26
CA GLN A 178 11.79 10.27 -2.62
C GLN A 178 12.79 11.42 -2.86
N GLY A 179 13.55 11.74 -1.83
CA GLY A 179 14.39 12.92 -1.84
C GLY A 179 13.55 14.21 -2.00
N PRO A 180 13.85 15.06 -2.98
CA PRO A 180 13.08 16.29 -3.25
C PRO A 180 11.76 16.02 -3.98
N LEU A 181 11.56 14.80 -4.51
CA LEU A 181 10.40 14.46 -5.31
C LEU A 181 9.27 13.89 -4.47
N THR A 182 8.06 14.32 -4.76
CA THR A 182 6.84 13.71 -4.24
C THR A 182 6.08 13.07 -5.40
N MET A 183 5.77 11.79 -5.25
CA MET A 183 4.95 11.01 -6.19
C MET A 183 3.62 10.72 -5.53
N THR A 184 2.52 10.99 -6.22
CA THR A 184 1.18 10.55 -5.79
C THR A 184 0.77 9.36 -6.64
N LEU A 185 0.47 8.27 -5.98
CA LEU A 185 -0.08 7.05 -6.57
C LEU A 185 -1.58 7.05 -6.35
N THR A 186 -2.34 6.90 -7.42
CA THR A 186 -3.80 6.78 -7.38
C THR A 186 -4.22 5.52 -8.12
N ALA A 187 -4.95 4.63 -7.45
CA ALA A 187 -5.46 3.43 -8.10
C ALA A 187 -6.41 3.82 -9.25
N ARG A 188 -6.02 3.44 -10.46
CA ARG A 188 -6.85 3.58 -11.66
C ARG A 188 -7.86 2.45 -11.75
N GLU A 189 -7.43 1.25 -11.38
CA GLU A 189 -8.19 0.03 -11.55
C GLU A 189 -7.88 -1.00 -10.45
N VAL A 190 -8.90 -1.74 -10.03
CA VAL A 190 -8.78 -2.96 -9.23
C VAL A 190 -9.34 -4.13 -10.03
N VAL A 191 -8.45 -4.99 -10.48
CA VAL A 191 -8.78 -6.16 -11.31
C VAL A 191 -9.06 -7.36 -10.42
N ARG A 192 -10.25 -7.96 -10.57
CA ARG A 192 -10.62 -9.23 -9.93
C ARG A 192 -10.01 -10.36 -10.75
N GLU A 193 -8.94 -10.94 -10.28
CA GLU A 193 -8.26 -12.05 -10.94
C GLU A 193 -7.68 -13.03 -9.92
N ALA A 194 -7.54 -14.30 -10.31
CA ALA A 194 -6.84 -15.27 -9.49
C ALA A 194 -5.34 -14.93 -9.45
N VAL A 195 -4.77 -14.85 -8.25
CA VAL A 195 -3.37 -14.52 -8.05
C VAL A 195 -2.60 -15.77 -7.65
N SER A 196 -1.56 -16.13 -8.44
CA SER A 196 -0.69 -17.26 -8.11
C SER A 196 0.08 -16.98 -6.81
N ASP A 197 0.19 -17.99 -5.95
CA ASP A 197 0.98 -17.91 -4.71
C ASP A 197 2.46 -17.64 -4.98
N THR A 198 2.95 -18.00 -6.18
CA THR A 198 4.33 -17.71 -6.61
C THR A 198 4.64 -16.22 -6.66
N LYS A 199 3.62 -15.35 -6.79
CA LYS A 199 3.79 -13.90 -6.72
C LYS A 199 4.37 -13.43 -5.37
N PHE A 200 4.13 -14.18 -4.31
CA PHE A 200 4.53 -13.83 -2.95
C PHE A 200 5.78 -14.59 -2.46
N ILE A 201 6.46 -15.28 -3.39
CA ILE A 201 7.71 -15.99 -3.11
C ILE A 201 8.89 -15.14 -3.59
N VAL A 202 9.94 -15.07 -2.78
CA VAL A 202 11.22 -14.48 -3.18
C VAL A 202 11.87 -15.39 -4.23
N PRO A 203 12.18 -14.89 -5.44
CA PRO A 203 12.85 -15.70 -6.45
C PRO A 203 14.24 -16.14 -5.98
N SER A 204 14.66 -17.36 -6.37
CA SER A 204 15.91 -17.97 -5.91
C SER A 204 17.18 -17.29 -6.42
N ASP A 205 17.07 -16.45 -7.43
CA ASP A 205 18.16 -15.68 -8.02
C ASP A 205 18.45 -14.36 -7.28
N TYR A 206 17.69 -14.07 -6.20
CA TYR A 206 17.97 -12.94 -5.32
C TYR A 206 18.90 -13.35 -4.17
N LYS A 207 19.95 -12.57 -3.96
CA LYS A 207 20.85 -12.75 -2.82
C LYS A 207 20.28 -12.07 -1.58
N GLU A 208 20.27 -12.78 -0.46
CA GLU A 208 19.90 -12.15 0.81
C GLU A 208 20.94 -11.11 1.20
N MET A 209 20.48 -9.95 1.65
CA MET A 209 21.29 -8.83 2.10
C MET A 209 20.65 -8.22 3.34
N SER A 210 21.48 -7.81 4.29
CA SER A 210 21.01 -7.03 5.43
C SER A 210 20.87 -5.55 5.06
N MET A 211 20.04 -4.81 5.82
CA MET A 211 19.93 -3.36 5.67
C MET A 211 21.27 -2.64 5.92
N ASP A 212 22.10 -3.18 6.81
CA ASP A 212 23.43 -2.62 7.12
C ASP A 212 24.42 -2.82 5.97
N ASP A 213 24.35 -3.96 5.28
CA ASP A 213 25.18 -4.19 4.09
C ASP A 213 24.75 -3.27 2.93
N LEU A 214 23.45 -3.04 2.77
CA LEU A 214 22.95 -2.07 1.80
C LEU A 214 23.48 -0.66 2.10
N LYS A 215 23.42 -0.20 3.35
CA LYS A 215 23.97 1.10 3.75
C LYS A 215 25.45 1.22 3.41
N LYS A 216 26.26 0.17 3.69
CA LYS A 216 27.69 0.16 3.34
C LYS A 216 27.91 0.27 1.83
N MET A 217 27.10 -0.44 1.02
CA MET A 217 27.22 -0.40 -0.45
C MET A 217 26.82 0.96 -1.04
N THR A 218 25.80 1.62 -0.47
CA THR A 218 25.30 2.91 -0.97
C THR A 218 26.04 4.13 -0.40
N GLY A 219 27.12 3.90 0.36
CA GLY A 219 27.92 4.98 0.94
C GLY A 219 27.21 5.76 2.05
N GLY A 220 26.19 5.17 2.65
CA GLY A 220 25.46 5.76 3.77
C GLY A 220 26.38 5.92 5.00
N ARG A 221 26.72 7.16 5.31
CA ARG A 221 27.31 7.58 6.58
C ARG A 221 26.24 7.82 7.60
#